data_116594e782a1c5d4e7bdadde94df33df
#
_entry.id   116594e782a1c5d4e7bdadde94df33df
#
_cell.length_a   1.000
_cell.length_b   1.000
_cell.length_c   1.000
_cell.angle_alpha   90.00
_cell.angle_beta   90.00
_cell.angle_gamma   90.00
#
_symmetry.space_group_name_H-M   'P 1'
#
loop_
_entity.id
_entity.type
_entity.pdbx_description
1 polymer ?
#
loop_
_entity_poly.entity_id
_entity_poly.type
_entity_poly.pdbx_seq_one_letter_code
_entity_poly.pdbx_strand_id
1 'polypeptide(L)'
;MKQFFTFLAAVLLTATTSAQVGIGTTTPDASAALDITSTTGGLLVPRMTAVQRDAITSPAQGLIIFCSDCASGEGELQIKLTSSWKNTIGGDVNGSIEVGDFYQGGVVFYIFVDGDTGYVAGETHGLIAAVQDQSSGIRWYNGSYVTTEATSTALGTGATNTTTIISVQGATETSYAAGLARAYTGGGYTDWFLPSKDELNKMYLNRATINTTAASNSGSDFGNSSYWSSTEGDSSHAWLQVFANGFQYNVDKDYPSFVRAVRAF
;
A
#
# COMPACT_ATOMS: atom_id res chain seq x y z
N MET A 1 61.56 -8.25 -41.79
CA MET A 1 60.39 -9.12 -41.53
C MET A 1 60.14 -9.40 -40.04
N LYS A 2 61.16 -9.75 -39.22
CA LYS A 2 60.94 -10.03 -37.79
C LYS A 2 60.39 -8.83 -36.99
N GLN A 3 60.78 -7.61 -37.28
CA GLN A 3 60.28 -6.41 -36.57
C GLN A 3 58.83 -6.04 -36.98
N PHE A 4 58.40 -6.36 -38.17
CA PHE A 4 57.01 -6.13 -38.60
C PHE A 4 55.99 -7.04 -37.92
N PHE A 5 56.36 -8.28 -37.65
CA PHE A 5 55.54 -9.23 -36.88
C PHE A 5 55.40 -8.85 -35.41
N THR A 6 56.47 -8.29 -34.81
CA THR A 6 56.41 -7.84 -33.40
C THR A 6 55.53 -6.63 -33.22
N PHE A 7 55.46 -5.71 -34.21
CA PHE A 7 54.58 -4.54 -34.20
C PHE A 7 53.12 -4.93 -34.37
N LEU A 8 52.83 -5.90 -35.26
CA LEU A 8 51.47 -6.40 -35.48
C LEU A 8 50.93 -7.18 -34.25
N ALA A 9 51.81 -7.94 -33.57
CA ALA A 9 51.42 -8.62 -32.32
C ALA A 9 51.19 -7.65 -31.17
N ALA A 10 51.94 -6.52 -31.08
CA ALA A 10 51.72 -5.50 -30.05
C ALA A 10 50.43 -4.69 -30.25
N VAL A 11 49.99 -4.46 -31.48
CA VAL A 11 48.72 -3.77 -31.79
C VAL A 11 47.52 -4.66 -31.51
N LEU A 12 47.62 -5.97 -31.63
CA LEU A 12 46.56 -6.92 -31.28
C LEU A 12 46.34 -7.08 -29.75
N LEU A 13 47.33 -6.73 -28.94
CA LEU A 13 47.25 -6.81 -27.47
C LEU A 13 46.62 -5.58 -26.81
N THR A 14 46.32 -4.52 -27.59
CA THR A 14 45.70 -3.30 -27.07
C THR A 14 44.19 -3.21 -27.34
N ALA A 15 43.57 -4.28 -27.91
CA ALA A 15 42.13 -4.34 -28.02
C ALA A 15 41.52 -4.51 -26.61
N THR A 16 41.02 -3.42 -26.05
CA THR A 16 40.17 -3.49 -24.82
C THR A 16 38.92 -4.27 -25.16
N THR A 17 38.90 -5.55 -24.78
CA THR A 17 37.69 -6.35 -24.88
C THR A 17 36.72 -5.86 -23.79
N SER A 18 35.70 -5.13 -24.15
CA SER A 18 34.55 -4.90 -23.28
C SER A 18 33.86 -6.26 -23.06
N ALA A 19 33.81 -6.73 -21.83
CA ALA A 19 33.17 -8.01 -21.49
C ALA A 19 31.65 -7.88 -21.34
N GLN A 20 31.01 -7.06 -22.18
CA GLN A 20 29.55 -6.93 -22.23
C GLN A 20 28.97 -8.12 -22.99
N VAL A 21 27.88 -8.68 -22.46
CA VAL A 21 27.14 -9.78 -23.10
C VAL A 21 25.85 -9.22 -23.69
N GLY A 22 25.76 -9.23 -25.03
CA GLY A 22 24.54 -8.93 -25.76
C GLY A 22 23.84 -10.23 -26.17
N ILE A 23 22.56 -10.37 -25.89
CA ILE A 23 21.71 -11.44 -26.38
C ILE A 23 20.64 -10.81 -27.27
N GLY A 24 20.66 -11.16 -28.57
CA GLY A 24 19.74 -10.57 -29.55
C GLY A 24 20.09 -9.13 -29.97
N THR A 25 21.21 -8.59 -29.51
CA THR A 25 21.78 -7.31 -29.91
C THR A 25 23.28 -7.44 -30.17
N THR A 26 23.78 -6.72 -31.19
CA THR A 26 25.23 -6.59 -31.50
C THR A 26 25.81 -5.31 -30.90
N THR A 27 24.98 -4.43 -30.34
CA THR A 27 25.34 -3.15 -29.74
C THR A 27 24.73 -3.04 -28.35
N PRO A 28 25.24 -3.81 -27.34
CA PRO A 28 24.76 -3.69 -25.99
C PRO A 28 24.90 -2.26 -25.45
N ASP A 29 23.95 -1.81 -24.61
CA ASP A 29 24.06 -0.52 -23.96
C ASP A 29 25.34 -0.43 -23.14
N ALA A 30 26.07 0.69 -23.25
CA ALA A 30 27.39 0.89 -22.61
C ALA A 30 27.36 0.79 -21.07
N SER A 31 26.20 0.96 -20.45
CA SER A 31 25.99 0.83 -19.00
C SER A 31 25.64 -0.60 -18.56
N ALA A 32 25.35 -1.50 -19.51
CA ALA A 32 24.90 -2.87 -19.22
C ALA A 32 26.05 -3.87 -19.31
N ALA A 33 26.20 -4.73 -18.31
CA ALA A 33 27.04 -5.92 -18.40
C ALA A 33 26.37 -7.06 -19.19
N LEU A 34 25.03 -7.11 -19.15
CA LEU A 34 24.17 -8.00 -19.94
C LEU A 34 23.03 -7.17 -20.52
N ASP A 35 22.89 -7.18 -21.85
CA ASP A 35 21.78 -6.56 -22.56
C ASP A 35 21.03 -7.63 -23.36
N ILE A 36 19.70 -7.73 -23.15
CA ILE A 36 18.86 -8.73 -23.80
C ILE A 36 17.78 -8.01 -24.63
N THR A 37 17.87 -8.11 -25.95
CA THR A 37 16.85 -7.60 -26.87
C THR A 37 16.12 -8.77 -27.53
N SER A 38 14.80 -8.86 -27.33
CA SER A 38 13.97 -9.90 -27.93
C SER A 38 12.53 -9.44 -28.11
N THR A 39 11.87 -9.88 -29.18
CA THR A 39 10.44 -9.67 -29.44
C THR A 39 9.61 -10.93 -29.20
N THR A 40 10.25 -12.07 -28.91
CA THR A 40 9.60 -13.38 -28.81
C THR A 40 10.01 -14.18 -27.58
N GLY A 41 11.04 -13.78 -26.87
CA GLY A 41 11.55 -14.46 -25.67
C GLY A 41 11.82 -13.48 -24.54
N GLY A 42 11.92 -13.97 -23.31
CA GLY A 42 12.26 -13.23 -22.10
C GLY A 42 13.39 -13.88 -21.32
N LEU A 43 13.74 -13.30 -20.19
CA LEU A 43 14.71 -13.85 -19.26
C LEU A 43 13.99 -14.74 -18.23
N LEU A 44 14.37 -16.00 -18.12
CA LEU A 44 13.98 -16.87 -17.02
C LEU A 44 15.08 -16.83 -15.95
N VAL A 45 14.79 -16.20 -14.82
CA VAL A 45 15.65 -16.24 -13.64
C VAL A 45 15.49 -17.58 -12.90
N PRO A 46 16.40 -17.95 -11.97
CA PRO A 46 16.25 -19.15 -11.16
C PRO A 46 14.87 -19.22 -10.49
N ARG A 47 14.18 -20.33 -10.65
CA ARG A 47 12.84 -20.57 -10.08
C ARG A 47 12.96 -21.53 -8.92
N MET A 48 12.36 -21.18 -7.77
CA MET A 48 12.42 -21.96 -6.53
C MET A 48 11.24 -21.66 -5.63
N THR A 49 10.95 -22.54 -4.68
CA THR A 49 9.95 -22.32 -3.64
C THR A 49 10.47 -21.32 -2.58
N ALA A 50 9.57 -20.77 -1.75
CA ALA A 50 9.94 -19.94 -0.62
C ALA A 50 10.91 -20.64 0.34
N VAL A 51 10.67 -21.93 0.60
CA VAL A 51 11.56 -22.77 1.44
C VAL A 51 12.96 -22.89 0.83
N GLN A 52 13.06 -23.10 -0.48
CA GLN A 52 14.34 -23.18 -1.18
C GLN A 52 15.07 -21.84 -1.21
N ARG A 53 14.34 -20.74 -1.41
CA ARG A 53 14.88 -19.36 -1.32
C ARG A 53 15.47 -19.09 0.06
N ASP A 54 14.75 -19.43 1.13
CA ASP A 54 15.18 -19.18 2.50
C ASP A 54 16.35 -20.06 2.94
N ALA A 55 16.55 -21.19 2.25
CA ALA A 55 17.70 -22.06 2.44
C ALA A 55 19.00 -21.55 1.78
N ILE A 56 18.95 -20.46 0.98
CA ILE A 56 20.18 -19.89 0.38
C ILE A 56 21.03 -19.27 1.49
N THR A 57 22.20 -19.85 1.71
CA THR A 57 23.12 -19.34 2.72
C THR A 57 23.79 -18.05 2.24
N SER A 58 23.64 -16.97 3.04
CA SER A 58 24.23 -15.65 2.75
C SER A 58 23.94 -15.13 1.33
N PRO A 59 22.65 -14.99 0.93
CA PRO A 59 22.32 -14.54 -0.41
C PRO A 59 22.86 -13.13 -0.65
N ALA A 60 23.51 -12.91 -1.81
CA ALA A 60 24.05 -11.62 -2.18
C ALA A 60 22.95 -10.58 -2.37
N GLN A 61 23.20 -9.35 -1.95
CA GLN A 61 22.33 -8.22 -2.27
C GLN A 61 22.22 -8.03 -3.78
N GLY A 62 20.97 -7.84 -4.28
CA GLY A 62 20.68 -7.72 -5.71
C GLY A 62 20.42 -9.08 -6.38
N LEU A 63 20.52 -10.20 -5.67
CA LEU A 63 20.15 -11.50 -6.23
C LEU A 63 18.67 -11.52 -6.58
N ILE A 64 18.34 -11.93 -7.82
CA ILE A 64 16.99 -11.98 -8.35
C ILE A 64 16.59 -13.44 -8.56
N ILE A 65 15.40 -13.81 -8.07
CA ILE A 65 14.79 -15.14 -8.26
C ILE A 65 13.31 -15.01 -8.60
N PHE A 66 12.71 -16.08 -9.11
CA PHE A 66 11.26 -16.25 -9.18
C PHE A 66 10.81 -17.24 -8.11
N CYS A 67 10.08 -16.79 -7.12
CA CYS A 67 9.48 -17.67 -6.10
C CYS A 67 8.20 -18.28 -6.66
N SER A 68 8.17 -19.62 -6.81
CA SER A 68 7.11 -20.31 -7.54
C SER A 68 5.85 -20.59 -6.74
N ASP A 69 5.91 -20.53 -5.42
CA ASP A 69 4.81 -20.78 -4.48
C ASP A 69 4.44 -19.57 -3.62
N CYS A 70 5.05 -18.41 -3.89
CA CYS A 70 4.72 -17.14 -3.27
C CYS A 70 3.47 -16.49 -3.92
N ALA A 71 3.00 -15.37 -3.40
CA ALA A 71 1.84 -14.63 -3.90
C ALA A 71 0.59 -15.55 -4.04
N SER A 72 0.25 -16.26 -2.95
CA SER A 72 -0.89 -17.21 -2.91
C SER A 72 -0.80 -18.35 -3.95
N GLY A 73 0.42 -18.71 -4.36
CA GLY A 73 0.68 -19.80 -5.32
C GLY A 73 0.81 -19.33 -6.77
N GLU A 74 0.57 -18.07 -7.08
CA GLU A 74 0.74 -17.51 -8.44
C GLU A 74 2.22 -17.33 -8.83
N GLY A 75 3.10 -17.26 -7.82
CA GLY A 75 4.51 -16.97 -7.99
C GLY A 75 4.82 -15.51 -8.21
N GLU A 76 6.02 -15.07 -7.81
CA GLU A 76 6.46 -13.69 -7.98
C GLU A 76 7.96 -13.53 -8.17
N LEU A 77 8.36 -12.46 -8.85
CA LEU A 77 9.76 -12.09 -9.00
C LEU A 77 10.22 -11.36 -7.71
N GLN A 78 11.33 -11.83 -7.15
CA GLN A 78 11.88 -11.31 -5.90
C GLN A 78 13.33 -10.88 -6.03
N ILE A 79 13.70 -9.86 -5.28
CA ILE A 79 15.09 -9.35 -5.19
C ILE A 79 15.57 -9.36 -3.73
N LYS A 80 16.79 -9.82 -3.50
CA LYS A 80 17.45 -9.74 -2.19
C LYS A 80 17.94 -8.33 -1.93
N LEU A 81 17.41 -7.67 -0.92
CA LEU A 81 17.97 -6.43 -0.36
C LEU A 81 18.90 -6.75 0.81
N THR A 82 19.42 -5.72 1.48
CA THR A 82 20.40 -5.90 2.57
C THR A 82 19.89 -6.83 3.66
N SER A 83 18.66 -6.65 4.15
CA SER A 83 18.11 -7.40 5.28
C SER A 83 17.05 -8.42 4.89
N SER A 84 16.32 -8.21 3.79
CA SER A 84 15.14 -9.00 3.43
C SER A 84 15.06 -9.29 1.94
N TRP A 85 14.20 -10.19 1.56
CA TRP A 85 13.71 -10.34 0.19
C TRP A 85 12.53 -9.38 -0.02
N LYS A 86 12.42 -8.81 -1.21
CA LYS A 86 11.30 -7.97 -1.62
C LYS A 86 10.79 -8.43 -2.97
N ASN A 87 9.50 -8.28 -3.22
CA ASN A 87 8.96 -8.43 -4.58
C ASN A 87 9.30 -7.20 -5.45
N THR A 88 9.06 -7.27 -6.74
CA THR A 88 9.43 -6.20 -7.70
C THR A 88 8.69 -4.89 -7.48
N ILE A 89 7.62 -4.87 -6.68
CA ILE A 89 6.87 -3.66 -6.29
C ILE A 89 7.23 -3.17 -4.88
N GLY A 90 8.27 -3.76 -4.26
CA GLY A 90 8.80 -3.32 -2.96
C GLY A 90 8.13 -3.90 -1.73
N GLY A 91 7.15 -4.80 -1.89
CA GLY A 91 6.49 -5.51 -0.78
C GLY A 91 7.36 -6.61 -0.18
N ASP A 92 7.09 -6.97 1.07
CA ASP A 92 7.75 -8.10 1.74
C ASP A 92 7.34 -9.43 1.14
N VAL A 93 8.30 -10.31 0.89
CA VAL A 93 8.11 -11.56 0.13
C VAL A 93 7.65 -12.76 0.98
N ASN A 94 7.52 -12.61 2.28
CA ASN A 94 7.04 -13.69 3.16
C ASN A 94 5.50 -13.76 3.23
N GLY A 95 4.81 -12.99 2.38
CA GLY A 95 3.36 -13.02 2.32
C GLY A 95 2.65 -12.46 3.56
N SER A 96 3.38 -12.03 4.59
CA SER A 96 2.78 -11.31 5.70
C SER A 96 2.66 -9.85 5.32
N ILE A 97 1.43 -9.41 5.15
CA ILE A 97 1.11 -7.99 5.08
C ILE A 97 1.31 -7.42 6.47
N GLU A 98 2.09 -6.33 6.59
CA GLU A 98 2.42 -5.72 7.87
C GLU A 98 1.95 -4.25 7.92
N VAL A 99 1.82 -3.75 9.15
CA VAL A 99 1.51 -2.32 9.36
C VAL A 99 2.64 -1.47 8.79
N GLY A 100 2.29 -0.56 7.88
CA GLY A 100 3.22 0.28 7.15
C GLY A 100 3.39 -0.09 5.68
N ASP A 101 2.94 -1.25 5.24
CA ASP A 101 3.01 -1.64 3.84
C ASP A 101 2.09 -0.78 2.98
N PHE A 102 2.54 -0.44 1.77
CA PHE A 102 1.66 0.08 0.74
C PHE A 102 0.97 -1.09 0.06
N TYR A 103 -0.34 -1.19 0.22
CA TYR A 103 -1.12 -2.31 -0.27
C TYR A 103 -2.46 -1.85 -0.83
N GLN A 104 -2.86 -2.36 -1.98
CA GLN A 104 -4.16 -2.11 -2.61
C GLN A 104 -4.57 -0.62 -2.67
N GLY A 105 -3.60 0.27 -2.94
CA GLY A 105 -3.85 1.71 -3.11
C GLY A 105 -3.89 2.54 -1.83
N GLY A 106 -3.51 1.96 -0.69
CA GLY A 106 -3.40 2.65 0.59
C GLY A 106 -2.29 2.09 1.47
N VAL A 107 -2.23 2.53 2.70
CA VAL A 107 -1.22 2.13 3.70
C VAL A 107 -1.88 1.25 4.76
N VAL A 108 -1.35 0.05 4.96
CA VAL A 108 -1.81 -0.85 6.03
C VAL A 108 -1.55 -0.19 7.38
N PHE A 109 -2.58 -0.01 8.17
CA PHE A 109 -2.44 0.58 9.51
C PHE A 109 -2.92 -0.33 10.64
N TYR A 110 -3.58 -1.43 10.29
CA TYR A 110 -4.02 -2.41 11.26
C TYR A 110 -4.18 -3.79 10.61
N ILE A 111 -3.75 -4.83 11.30
CA ILE A 111 -4.02 -6.23 10.97
C ILE A 111 -5.00 -6.76 12.01
N PHE A 112 -6.09 -7.38 11.57
CA PHE A 112 -7.11 -7.94 12.46
C PHE A 112 -6.55 -9.08 13.30
N VAL A 113 -6.97 -9.10 14.56
CA VAL A 113 -6.63 -10.14 15.51
C VAL A 113 -7.89 -10.86 15.98
N ASP A 114 -7.73 -11.98 16.66
CA ASP A 114 -8.87 -12.73 17.20
C ASP A 114 -9.75 -11.83 18.08
N GLY A 115 -11.07 -11.84 17.78
CA GLY A 115 -12.07 -10.98 18.40
C GLY A 115 -12.45 -9.73 17.59
N ASP A 116 -11.67 -9.33 16.58
CA ASP A 116 -12.05 -8.23 15.69
C ASP A 116 -13.09 -8.69 14.66
N THR A 117 -13.99 -7.78 14.29
CA THR A 117 -14.90 -8.01 13.16
C THR A 117 -14.11 -8.05 11.85
N GLY A 118 -14.17 -9.16 11.13
CA GLY A 118 -13.41 -9.40 9.91
C GLY A 118 -12.15 -10.24 10.10
N TYR A 119 -11.83 -10.64 11.34
CA TYR A 119 -10.77 -11.62 11.57
C TYR A 119 -11.18 -13.00 11.05
N VAL A 120 -10.27 -13.66 10.33
CA VAL A 120 -10.39 -15.05 9.87
C VAL A 120 -9.14 -15.80 10.29
N ALA A 121 -9.32 -16.89 11.06
CA ALA A 121 -8.19 -17.67 11.55
C ALA A 121 -7.38 -18.29 10.39
N GLY A 122 -6.08 -18.04 10.38
CA GLY A 122 -5.16 -18.53 9.35
C GLY A 122 -5.09 -17.66 8.09
N GLU A 123 -5.82 -16.55 8.04
CA GLU A 123 -5.77 -15.58 6.95
C GLU A 123 -5.29 -14.20 7.46
N THR A 124 -4.67 -13.43 6.60
CA THR A 124 -4.24 -12.07 6.92
C THR A 124 -5.24 -11.07 6.34
N HIS A 125 -6.03 -10.46 7.22
CA HIS A 125 -6.97 -9.40 6.89
C HIS A 125 -6.67 -8.16 7.74
N GLY A 126 -7.07 -6.98 7.26
CA GLY A 126 -6.78 -5.75 7.97
C GLY A 126 -7.41 -4.53 7.36
N LEU A 127 -6.88 -3.38 7.76
CA LEU A 127 -7.35 -2.06 7.34
C LEU A 127 -6.22 -1.27 6.69
N ILE A 128 -6.52 -0.65 5.58
CA ILE A 128 -5.66 0.30 4.86
C ILE A 128 -6.26 1.71 4.90
N ALA A 129 -5.42 2.72 5.04
CA ALA A 129 -5.79 4.13 4.96
C ALA A 129 -5.46 4.68 3.57
N ALA A 130 -6.31 5.51 3.03
CA ALA A 130 -6.00 6.29 1.82
C ALA A 130 -4.72 7.10 2.02
N VAL A 131 -3.91 7.26 0.97
CA VAL A 131 -2.64 8.01 1.04
C VAL A 131 -2.82 9.52 1.21
N GLN A 132 -4.03 10.04 0.99
CA GLN A 132 -4.35 11.47 1.09
C GLN A 132 -5.75 11.68 1.64
N ASP A 133 -6.00 12.88 2.18
CA ASP A 133 -7.33 13.29 2.63
C ASP A 133 -8.28 13.50 1.45
N GLN A 134 -9.52 13.06 1.59
CA GLN A 134 -10.57 13.33 0.62
C GLN A 134 -11.22 14.69 0.83
N SER A 135 -11.13 15.24 2.05
CA SER A 135 -11.56 16.61 2.39
C SER A 135 -10.76 17.17 3.55
N SER A 136 -10.54 18.48 3.52
CA SER A 136 -9.97 19.24 4.64
C SER A 136 -11.03 19.95 5.50
N GLY A 137 -12.33 19.74 5.21
CA GLY A 137 -13.42 20.35 5.98
C GLY A 137 -14.78 20.07 5.34
N ILE A 138 -15.43 19.01 5.79
CA ILE A 138 -16.78 18.64 5.36
C ILE A 138 -17.61 18.27 6.58
N ARG A 139 -18.92 18.52 6.51
CA ARG A 139 -19.88 18.09 7.52
C ARG A 139 -20.10 16.57 7.47
N TRP A 140 -20.56 16.01 8.58
CA TRP A 140 -20.80 14.58 8.68
C TRP A 140 -22.05 14.11 7.92
N TYR A 141 -23.07 14.96 7.81
CA TYR A 141 -24.42 14.70 7.31
C TYR A 141 -24.74 15.48 6.02
N ASN A 142 -25.82 15.11 5.32
CA ASN A 142 -26.23 15.74 4.06
C ASN A 142 -26.96 17.10 4.22
N GLY A 143 -27.23 17.55 5.46
CA GLY A 143 -27.97 18.76 5.79
C GLY A 143 -29.26 18.50 6.57
N SER A 144 -29.61 17.24 6.80
CA SER A 144 -30.78 16.85 7.61
C SER A 144 -30.32 16.10 8.87
N TYR A 145 -30.67 16.63 10.04
CA TYR A 145 -30.44 15.96 11.32
C TYR A 145 -31.40 14.81 11.50
N VAL A 146 -30.91 13.60 11.26
CA VAL A 146 -31.65 12.35 11.44
C VAL A 146 -30.76 11.33 12.12
N THR A 147 -31.34 10.43 12.89
CA THR A 147 -30.63 9.27 13.44
C THR A 147 -30.41 8.26 12.32
N THR A 148 -29.18 7.83 12.13
CA THR A 148 -28.81 6.84 11.10
C THR A 148 -28.67 5.44 11.66
N GLU A 149 -28.55 5.28 13.00
CA GLU A 149 -28.26 4.03 13.70
C GLU A 149 -26.83 3.47 13.41
N ALA A 150 -25.95 4.27 12.84
CA ALA A 150 -24.55 3.90 12.58
C ALA A 150 -23.71 4.05 13.86
N THR A 151 -24.06 3.35 14.93
CA THR A 151 -23.53 3.58 16.29
C THR A 151 -22.34 2.68 16.66
N SER A 152 -21.96 1.72 15.80
CA SER A 152 -20.85 0.80 16.08
C SER A 152 -19.51 1.54 16.16
N THR A 153 -18.75 1.28 17.24
CA THR A 153 -17.41 1.87 17.44
C THR A 153 -16.29 0.93 17.03
N ALA A 154 -16.52 -0.38 17.06
CA ALA A 154 -15.51 -1.42 17.00
C ALA A 154 -14.75 -1.46 15.66
N LEU A 155 -13.57 -2.09 15.69
CA LEU A 155 -12.77 -2.42 14.51
C LEU A 155 -13.57 -3.33 13.55
N GLY A 156 -13.42 -3.11 12.24
CA GLY A 156 -14.15 -3.84 11.20
C GLY A 156 -15.60 -3.39 10.99
N THR A 157 -16.08 -2.35 11.70
CA THR A 157 -17.48 -1.91 11.58
C THR A 157 -17.70 -0.64 10.75
N GLY A 158 -16.64 0.06 10.35
CA GLY A 158 -16.73 1.32 9.61
C GLY A 158 -17.46 1.18 8.27
N ALA A 159 -17.25 0.07 7.56
CA ALA A 159 -17.92 -0.22 6.28
C ALA A 159 -19.45 -0.34 6.45
N THR A 160 -19.89 -1.05 7.49
CA THR A 160 -21.31 -1.20 7.83
C THR A 160 -21.91 0.13 8.25
N ASN A 161 -21.25 0.87 9.16
CA ASN A 161 -21.68 2.21 9.55
C ASN A 161 -21.84 3.13 8.33
N THR A 162 -20.83 3.17 7.45
CA THR A 162 -20.86 3.99 6.22
C THR A 162 -22.05 3.62 5.33
N THR A 163 -22.32 2.34 5.14
CA THR A 163 -23.47 1.86 4.38
C THR A 163 -24.79 2.28 5.02
N THR A 164 -24.90 2.17 6.34
CA THR A 164 -26.06 2.59 7.13
C THR A 164 -26.29 4.10 7.00
N ILE A 165 -25.25 4.92 7.13
CA ILE A 165 -25.33 6.37 6.94
C ILE A 165 -25.84 6.70 5.54
N ILE A 166 -25.26 6.12 4.49
CA ILE A 166 -25.64 6.36 3.10
C ILE A 166 -27.11 5.97 2.83
N SER A 167 -27.59 4.87 3.42
CA SER A 167 -28.98 4.43 3.25
C SER A 167 -30.00 5.42 3.81
N VAL A 168 -29.63 6.17 4.84
CA VAL A 168 -30.49 7.17 5.51
C VAL A 168 -30.29 8.57 4.95
N GLN A 169 -29.04 8.96 4.72
CA GLN A 169 -28.67 10.30 4.26
C GLN A 169 -28.82 10.48 2.74
N GLY A 170 -28.98 9.41 1.99
CA GLY A 170 -29.14 9.42 0.53
C GLY A 170 -27.95 8.81 -0.20
N ALA A 171 -27.98 8.86 -1.54
CA ALA A 171 -26.99 8.23 -2.41
C ALA A 171 -25.56 8.67 -2.09
N THR A 172 -24.57 7.89 -2.56
CA THR A 172 -23.16 8.22 -2.51
C THR A 172 -22.91 9.61 -3.12
N GLU A 173 -22.61 10.57 -2.28
CA GLU A 173 -22.43 11.97 -2.65
C GLU A 173 -21.14 12.52 -2.03
N THR A 174 -20.58 13.54 -2.67
CA THR A 174 -19.40 14.24 -2.16
C THR A 174 -19.74 15.40 -1.19
N SER A 175 -21.01 15.54 -0.79
CA SER A 175 -21.49 16.63 0.05
C SER A 175 -21.42 16.36 1.55
N TYR A 176 -21.12 15.12 1.97
CA TYR A 176 -21.00 14.71 3.36
C TYR A 176 -19.96 13.59 3.56
N ALA A 177 -19.49 13.42 4.79
CA ALA A 177 -18.29 12.63 5.08
C ALA A 177 -18.35 11.16 4.60
N ALA A 178 -19.42 10.43 4.92
CA ALA A 178 -19.54 9.02 4.55
C ALA A 178 -19.71 8.83 3.03
N GLY A 179 -20.50 9.71 2.38
CA GLY A 179 -20.66 9.69 0.93
C GLY A 179 -19.35 9.97 0.20
N LEU A 180 -18.58 10.95 0.67
CA LEU A 180 -17.27 11.30 0.11
C LEU A 180 -16.27 10.15 0.26
N ALA A 181 -16.19 9.51 1.44
CA ALA A 181 -15.31 8.36 1.65
C ALA A 181 -15.66 7.19 0.72
N ARG A 182 -16.95 6.90 0.52
CA ARG A 182 -17.44 5.86 -0.40
C ARG A 182 -17.17 6.20 -1.88
N ALA A 183 -17.18 7.48 -2.26
CA ALA A 183 -16.90 7.92 -3.62
C ALA A 183 -15.42 7.85 -4.01
N TYR A 184 -14.53 7.66 -3.04
CA TYR A 184 -13.10 7.54 -3.31
C TYR A 184 -12.77 6.24 -4.05
N THR A 185 -11.82 6.31 -5.01
CA THR A 185 -11.45 5.18 -5.87
C THR A 185 -9.94 4.93 -5.91
N GLY A 186 -9.25 5.21 -4.79
CA GLY A 186 -7.81 4.98 -4.67
C GLY A 186 -7.40 3.55 -4.98
N GLY A 187 -6.31 3.38 -5.73
CA GLY A 187 -5.83 2.07 -6.15
C GLY A 187 -6.75 1.30 -7.12
N GLY A 188 -7.79 1.95 -7.67
CA GLY A 188 -8.79 1.30 -8.53
C GLY A 188 -9.90 0.56 -7.77
N TYR A 189 -9.96 0.68 -6.45
CA TYR A 189 -10.97 0.07 -5.60
C TYR A 189 -12.13 1.03 -5.32
N THR A 190 -13.34 0.50 -5.14
CA THR A 190 -14.59 1.27 -4.97
C THR A 190 -15.30 0.99 -3.65
N ASP A 191 -14.69 0.22 -2.75
CA ASP A 191 -15.24 -0.23 -1.47
C ASP A 191 -14.65 0.52 -0.26
N TRP A 192 -14.12 1.73 -0.48
CA TRP A 192 -13.66 2.63 0.56
C TRP A 192 -14.82 3.11 1.44
N PHE A 193 -14.52 3.42 2.71
CA PHE A 193 -15.51 3.84 3.70
C PHE A 193 -14.93 4.81 4.74
N LEU A 194 -15.80 5.44 5.50
CA LEU A 194 -15.42 6.27 6.64
C LEU A 194 -15.09 5.38 7.85
N PRO A 195 -13.94 5.50 8.48
CA PRO A 195 -13.52 4.63 9.58
C PRO A 195 -14.49 4.72 10.76
N SER A 196 -14.71 3.63 11.49
CA SER A 196 -15.36 3.67 12.82
C SER A 196 -14.51 4.45 13.81
N LYS A 197 -15.06 4.73 14.99
CA LYS A 197 -14.35 5.45 16.05
C LYS A 197 -13.03 4.76 16.44
N ASP A 198 -13.02 3.44 16.59
CA ASP A 198 -11.84 2.68 17.00
C ASP A 198 -10.87 2.45 15.85
N GLU A 199 -11.37 2.32 14.61
CA GLU A 199 -10.53 2.31 13.40
C GLU A 199 -9.79 3.64 13.22
N LEU A 200 -10.48 4.77 13.40
CA LEU A 200 -9.87 6.09 13.37
C LEU A 200 -8.79 6.26 14.45
N ASN A 201 -9.02 5.70 15.64
CA ASN A 201 -8.01 5.68 16.69
C ASN A 201 -6.78 4.86 16.31
N LYS A 202 -6.93 3.72 15.64
CA LYS A 202 -5.79 2.94 15.10
C LYS A 202 -5.02 3.73 14.05
N MET A 203 -5.70 4.50 13.18
CA MET A 203 -5.03 5.41 12.24
C MET A 203 -4.21 6.48 12.98
N TYR A 204 -4.77 7.10 14.01
CA TYR A 204 -4.06 8.08 14.84
C TYR A 204 -2.81 7.49 15.49
N LEU A 205 -2.92 6.31 16.10
CA LEU A 205 -1.79 5.65 16.76
C LEU A 205 -0.66 5.29 15.78
N ASN A 206 -1.00 4.95 14.55
CA ASN A 206 -0.06 4.58 13.48
C ASN A 206 0.21 5.72 12.49
N ARG A 207 -0.21 6.96 12.77
CA ARG A 207 -0.14 8.08 11.83
C ARG A 207 1.27 8.37 11.29
N ALA A 208 2.30 8.20 12.12
CA ALA A 208 3.69 8.41 11.68
C ALA A 208 4.10 7.40 10.60
N THR A 209 3.74 6.14 10.78
CA THR A 209 3.97 5.07 9.81
C THR A 209 3.18 5.30 8.53
N ILE A 210 1.88 5.66 8.67
CA ILE A 210 1.02 5.98 7.52
C ILE A 210 1.61 7.15 6.72
N ASN A 211 2.01 8.23 7.38
CA ASN A 211 2.60 9.42 6.74
C ASN A 211 3.86 9.05 5.95
N THR A 212 4.77 8.29 6.54
CA THR A 212 6.02 7.87 5.87
C THR A 212 5.75 7.12 4.57
N THR A 213 4.84 6.14 4.62
CA THR A 213 4.51 5.34 3.43
C THR A 213 3.67 6.13 2.43
N ALA A 214 2.71 6.95 2.90
CA ALA A 214 1.91 7.81 2.04
C ALA A 214 2.78 8.78 1.25
N ALA A 215 3.73 9.47 1.90
CA ALA A 215 4.66 10.39 1.23
C ALA A 215 5.47 9.70 0.12
N SER A 216 5.91 8.45 0.35
CA SER A 216 6.62 7.65 -0.65
C SER A 216 5.73 7.21 -1.84
N ASN A 217 4.40 7.32 -1.70
CA ASN A 217 3.41 6.94 -2.70
C ASN A 217 2.56 8.13 -3.19
N SER A 218 3.18 9.31 -3.28
CA SER A 218 2.57 10.55 -3.77
C SER A 218 1.36 11.03 -2.95
N GLY A 219 1.30 10.63 -1.69
CA GLY A 219 0.27 11.02 -0.74
C GLY A 219 0.68 12.22 0.12
N SER A 220 -0.08 12.46 1.17
CA SER A 220 0.14 13.55 2.13
C SER A 220 0.03 13.07 3.58
N ASP A 221 0.72 13.79 4.46
CA ASP A 221 0.63 13.58 5.89
C ASP A 221 -0.77 13.89 6.43
N PHE A 222 -1.11 13.27 7.57
CA PHE A 222 -2.24 13.74 8.37
C PHE A 222 -1.98 15.15 8.90
N GLY A 223 -2.97 16.04 8.76
CA GLY A 223 -2.96 17.33 9.43
C GLY A 223 -3.15 17.21 10.95
N ASN A 224 -2.73 18.22 11.69
CA ASN A 224 -3.02 18.37 13.13
C ASN A 224 -4.49 18.80 13.37
N SER A 225 -5.42 18.22 12.63
CA SER A 225 -6.83 18.60 12.55
C SER A 225 -7.73 17.50 13.08
N SER A 226 -9.03 17.75 13.07
CA SER A 226 -10.05 16.79 13.44
C SER A 226 -10.43 15.95 12.22
N TYR A 227 -10.61 14.65 12.40
CA TYR A 227 -11.04 13.70 11.38
C TYR A 227 -12.36 13.04 11.81
N TRP A 228 -13.31 12.96 10.89
CA TRP A 228 -14.58 12.29 11.15
C TRP A 228 -14.44 10.76 11.25
N SER A 229 -15.19 10.18 12.18
CA SER A 229 -15.51 8.75 12.13
C SER A 229 -16.92 8.52 11.59
N SER A 230 -17.22 7.28 11.22
CA SER A 230 -18.58 6.86 10.83
C SER A 230 -19.48 6.58 12.03
N THR A 231 -19.00 6.73 13.26
CA THR A 231 -19.78 6.42 14.47
C THR A 231 -20.65 7.60 14.84
N GLU A 232 -21.97 7.39 14.77
CA GLU A 232 -22.99 8.33 15.20
C GLU A 232 -23.06 8.39 16.73
N GLY A 233 -23.23 9.58 17.30
CA GLY A 233 -23.51 9.78 18.71
C GLY A 233 -25.01 9.83 19.02
N ASP A 234 -25.72 10.62 18.23
CA ASP A 234 -27.18 10.77 18.27
C ASP A 234 -27.68 11.41 16.97
N SER A 235 -28.94 11.87 16.93
CA SER A 235 -29.50 12.53 15.73
C SER A 235 -28.73 13.75 15.27
N SER A 236 -28.05 14.48 16.16
CA SER A 236 -27.35 15.73 15.90
C SER A 236 -25.83 15.65 16.03
N HIS A 237 -25.28 14.62 16.66
CA HIS A 237 -23.86 14.50 16.96
C HIS A 237 -23.24 13.24 16.34
N ALA A 238 -21.93 13.33 16.04
CA ALA A 238 -21.09 12.22 15.59
C ALA A 238 -19.67 12.31 16.19
N TRP A 239 -18.96 11.18 16.19
CA TRP A 239 -17.62 11.10 16.74
C TRP A 239 -16.56 11.54 15.73
N LEU A 240 -15.63 12.34 16.21
CA LEU A 240 -14.38 12.68 15.51
C LEU A 240 -13.18 12.45 16.43
N GLN A 241 -11.96 12.48 15.84
CA GLN A 241 -10.71 12.44 16.59
C GLN A 241 -9.81 13.59 16.16
N VAL A 242 -9.20 14.27 17.15
CA VAL A 242 -8.22 15.35 16.95
C VAL A 242 -6.83 14.73 16.81
N PHE A 243 -6.22 14.83 15.63
CA PHE A 243 -4.92 14.22 15.34
C PHE A 243 -3.73 15.01 15.93
N ALA A 244 -3.95 16.20 16.47
CA ALA A 244 -2.94 16.93 17.23
C ALA A 244 -2.63 16.26 18.58
N ASN A 245 -3.64 15.67 19.24
CA ASN A 245 -3.51 15.16 20.62
C ASN A 245 -4.16 13.79 20.88
N GLY A 246 -4.92 13.27 19.92
CA GLY A 246 -5.56 11.95 19.99
C GLY A 246 -6.90 11.91 20.73
N PHE A 247 -7.41 13.04 21.23
CA PHE A 247 -8.70 13.04 21.91
C PHE A 247 -9.85 12.84 20.92
N GLN A 248 -10.86 12.09 21.36
CA GLN A 248 -12.08 11.83 20.61
C GLN A 248 -13.24 12.61 21.24
N TYR A 249 -14.02 13.26 20.39
CA TYR A 249 -15.15 14.08 20.80
C TYR A 249 -16.41 13.72 20.04
N ASN A 250 -17.54 13.77 20.73
CA ASN A 250 -18.87 13.71 20.13
C ASN A 250 -19.32 15.16 19.89
N VAL A 251 -19.39 15.57 18.64
CA VAL A 251 -19.65 16.97 18.23
C VAL A 251 -20.81 17.05 17.23
N ASP A 252 -21.32 18.26 17.04
CA ASP A 252 -22.39 18.53 16.07
C ASP A 252 -22.00 18.05 14.67
N LYS A 253 -22.94 17.41 13.95
CA LYS A 253 -22.75 16.86 12.61
C LYS A 253 -22.45 17.92 11.55
N ASP A 254 -22.72 19.20 11.80
CA ASP A 254 -22.40 20.29 10.89
C ASP A 254 -20.96 20.81 11.04
N TYR A 255 -20.24 20.38 12.09
CA TYR A 255 -18.86 20.77 12.31
C TYR A 255 -17.98 20.34 11.12
N PRO A 256 -17.19 21.26 10.52
CA PRO A 256 -16.35 20.90 9.39
C PRO A 256 -15.11 20.14 9.85
N SER A 257 -14.95 18.88 9.42
CA SER A 257 -13.78 18.06 9.74
C SER A 257 -13.20 17.38 8.51
N PHE A 258 -11.97 16.93 8.63
CA PHE A 258 -11.25 16.18 7.61
C PHE A 258 -11.87 14.79 7.40
N VAL A 259 -11.65 14.25 6.21
CA VAL A 259 -11.98 12.86 5.87
C VAL A 259 -10.77 12.19 5.27
N ARG A 260 -10.36 11.07 5.87
CA ARG A 260 -9.45 10.10 5.29
C ARG A 260 -10.16 8.76 5.21
N ALA A 261 -10.40 8.27 4.00
CA ALA A 261 -11.08 7.01 3.78
C ALA A 261 -10.21 5.82 4.16
N VAL A 262 -10.86 4.74 4.57
CA VAL A 262 -10.24 3.44 4.86
C VAL A 262 -10.89 2.35 4.02
N ARG A 263 -10.21 1.21 3.90
CA ARG A 263 -10.68 0.01 3.22
C ARG A 263 -10.22 -1.22 3.98
N ALA A 264 -11.04 -2.25 4.01
CA ALA A 264 -10.65 -3.57 4.49
C ALA A 264 -10.09 -4.44 3.35
N PHE A 265 -9.20 -5.35 3.64
CA PHE A 265 -8.64 -6.32 2.70
C PHE A 265 -8.64 -7.72 3.31
#